data_72bca1ce55c9c9d74f14474bc6a8e727
#
_entry.id   72bca1ce55c9c9d74f14474bc6a8e727
#
_cell.length_a   1.000
_cell.length_b   1.000
_cell.length_c   1.000
_cell.angle_alpha   90.00
_cell.angle_beta   90.00
_cell.angle_gamma   90.00
#
_symmetry.space_group_name_H-M   'P 1'
#
loop_
_entity.id
_entity.type
_entity.pdbx_description
1 polymer ?
#
loop_
_entity_poly.entity_id
_entity_poly.type
_entity_poly.pdbx_seq_one_letter_code
_entity_poly.pdbx_strand_id
1 'polypeptide(L)'
;MEKRDRWGRATEGTPKIALFEAAYRSWFRVEWEGLENIPEEGGALLVSNHAGMMPVDGGLVQLGVEKEAGRPVYMLAHHGFFAFPYVGRLLNRFGTVVAHPNNAHRLLHEDERLVLVFPEGEKGPVKPTSERYRLQRFGRGGFVETAMRAQVPIVPIVLMGTEDTTPTIARISVGDLHYPITLNFVIFGPILGQFAHFPAKIRARVLSPIDLVGRSESRSVVMDHAESIRSEMQTALDEMIARRESRWFG
;
A
#
# COMPACT_ATOMS: atom_id res chain seq x y z
N MET A 1 -17.50 -21.94 -12.66
CA MET A 1 -17.76 -20.60 -12.08
C MET A 1 -16.63 -20.32 -11.10
N GLU A 2 -15.95 -19.20 -11.19
CA GLU A 2 -14.88 -18.82 -10.26
C GLU A 2 -15.44 -18.69 -8.84
N LYS A 3 -14.87 -19.39 -7.87
CA LYS A 3 -15.29 -19.24 -6.47
C LYS A 3 -14.77 -17.91 -5.93
N ARG A 4 -15.62 -17.20 -5.21
CA ARG A 4 -15.33 -15.92 -4.59
C ARG A 4 -15.78 -15.92 -3.14
N ASP A 5 -15.02 -15.20 -2.33
CA ASP A 5 -15.45 -14.94 -0.96
C ASP A 5 -16.56 -13.85 -0.87
N ARG A 6 -16.97 -13.54 0.35
CA ARG A 6 -18.00 -12.51 0.61
C ARG A 6 -17.62 -11.10 0.17
N TRP A 7 -16.32 -10.85 -0.06
CA TRP A 7 -15.77 -9.56 -0.51
C TRP A 7 -15.59 -9.49 -2.03
N GLY A 8 -15.89 -10.58 -2.73
CA GLY A 8 -15.75 -10.70 -4.17
C GLY A 8 -14.35 -11.11 -4.64
N ARG A 9 -13.42 -11.39 -3.71
CA ARG A 9 -12.08 -11.90 -4.05
C ARG A 9 -12.16 -13.32 -4.58
N ALA A 10 -11.41 -13.60 -5.64
CA ALA A 10 -11.24 -14.95 -6.15
C ALA A 10 -10.48 -15.81 -5.12
N THR A 11 -11.08 -16.95 -4.73
CA THR A 11 -10.50 -17.86 -3.73
C THR A 11 -9.78 -19.05 -4.36
N GLU A 12 -10.12 -19.39 -5.60
CA GLU A 12 -9.43 -20.41 -6.39
C GLU A 12 -9.00 -19.81 -7.72
N GLY A 13 -7.72 -20.02 -8.06
CA GLY A 13 -7.16 -19.44 -9.28
C GLY A 13 -7.15 -17.92 -9.24
N THR A 14 -6.53 -17.34 -8.21
CA THR A 14 -6.28 -15.89 -8.19
C THR A 14 -5.84 -15.51 -9.58
N PRO A 15 -6.51 -14.56 -10.26
CA PRO A 15 -6.13 -14.19 -11.60
C PRO A 15 -4.74 -13.61 -11.53
N LYS A 16 -3.76 -14.48 -11.66
CA LYS A 16 -2.38 -14.09 -11.85
C LYS A 16 -2.40 -13.35 -13.16
N ILE A 17 -2.35 -12.04 -13.12
CA ILE A 17 -2.00 -11.31 -14.31
C ILE A 17 -0.54 -11.71 -14.54
N ALA A 18 -0.31 -12.69 -15.40
CA ALA A 18 1.01 -13.24 -15.68
C ALA A 18 2.00 -12.12 -16.03
N LEU A 19 1.49 -11.07 -16.68
CA LEU A 19 2.25 -9.85 -16.96
C LEU A 19 2.67 -9.12 -15.68
N PHE A 20 1.80 -9.01 -14.68
CA PHE A 20 2.13 -8.33 -13.42
C PHE A 20 3.13 -9.15 -12.60
N GLU A 21 3.01 -10.48 -12.60
CA GLU A 21 3.97 -11.36 -11.95
C GLU A 21 5.34 -11.32 -12.65
N ALA A 22 5.36 -11.26 -13.98
CA ALA A 22 6.59 -11.07 -14.74
C ALA A 22 7.21 -9.70 -14.43
N ALA A 23 6.41 -8.64 -14.35
CA ALA A 23 6.87 -7.32 -13.96
C ALA A 23 7.41 -7.29 -12.52
N TYR A 24 6.74 -7.94 -11.58
CA TYR A 24 7.19 -8.09 -10.20
C TYR A 24 8.59 -8.70 -10.14
N ARG A 25 8.83 -9.79 -10.88
CA ARG A 25 10.11 -10.51 -10.86
C ARG A 25 11.21 -9.83 -11.67
N SER A 26 10.90 -9.36 -12.88
CA SER A 26 11.92 -8.97 -13.85
C SER A 26 12.05 -7.46 -14.02
N TRP A 27 10.93 -6.72 -13.95
CA TRP A 27 10.89 -5.27 -14.13
C TRP A 27 11.19 -4.53 -12.85
N PHE A 28 10.49 -4.91 -11.76
CA PHE A 28 10.66 -4.32 -10.43
C PHE A 28 11.66 -5.10 -9.58
N ARG A 29 11.93 -6.36 -9.88
CA ARG A 29 12.91 -7.20 -9.16
C ARG A 29 12.75 -7.09 -7.65
N VAL A 30 11.50 -7.31 -7.20
CA VAL A 30 11.10 -7.07 -5.81
C VAL A 30 11.84 -8.00 -4.86
N GLU A 31 12.43 -7.46 -3.82
CA GLU A 31 13.07 -8.17 -2.72
C GLU A 31 12.41 -7.81 -1.40
N TRP A 32 12.29 -8.79 -0.52
CA TRP A 32 11.66 -8.64 0.78
C TRP A 32 12.64 -8.90 1.91
N GLU A 33 12.51 -8.11 2.99
CA GLU A 33 13.16 -8.30 4.28
C GLU A 33 12.08 -8.32 5.37
N GLY A 34 12.23 -9.17 6.40
CA GLY A 34 11.36 -9.17 7.58
C GLY A 34 9.99 -9.80 7.36
N LEU A 35 9.80 -10.67 6.36
CA LEU A 35 8.52 -11.33 6.10
C LEU A 35 8.04 -12.19 7.27
N GLU A 36 8.93 -12.65 8.13
CA GLU A 36 8.65 -13.34 9.39
C GLU A 36 7.84 -12.48 10.38
N ASN A 37 7.79 -11.18 10.18
CA ASN A 37 6.97 -10.25 10.95
C ASN A 37 5.49 -10.23 10.52
N ILE A 38 5.14 -10.86 9.41
CA ILE A 38 3.73 -11.05 9.02
C ILE A 38 3.13 -12.14 9.90
N PRO A 39 2.07 -11.86 10.68
CA PRO A 39 1.45 -12.90 11.51
C PRO A 39 0.96 -14.09 10.68
N GLU A 40 1.25 -15.29 11.11
CA GLU A 40 0.80 -16.52 10.44
C GLU A 40 -0.72 -16.68 10.53
N GLU A 41 -1.32 -16.25 11.64
CA GLU A 41 -2.76 -16.35 11.93
C GLU A 41 -3.31 -15.01 12.43
N GLY A 42 -4.64 -14.92 12.50
CA GLY A 42 -5.34 -13.73 12.97
C GLY A 42 -5.33 -12.55 12.00
N GLY A 43 -6.05 -11.50 12.34
CA GLY A 43 -6.08 -10.24 11.59
C GLY A 43 -4.83 -9.38 11.86
N ALA A 44 -4.37 -8.63 10.86
CA ALA A 44 -3.37 -7.59 11.07
C ALA A 44 -3.57 -6.43 10.09
N LEU A 45 -3.32 -5.20 10.55
CA LEU A 45 -3.37 -4.02 9.71
C LEU A 45 -1.98 -3.72 9.16
N LEU A 46 -1.78 -4.00 7.86
CA LEU A 46 -0.58 -3.67 7.14
C LEU A 46 -0.61 -2.18 6.75
N VAL A 47 0.42 -1.45 7.09
CA VAL A 47 0.53 0.00 6.85
C VAL A 47 1.74 0.25 5.97
N SER A 48 1.55 0.85 4.80
CA SER A 48 2.66 1.11 3.88
C SER A 48 2.70 2.57 3.40
N ASN A 49 3.87 3.01 2.96
CA ASN A 49 4.03 4.25 2.21
C ASN A 49 3.50 4.09 0.79
N HIS A 50 3.05 5.20 0.20
CA HIS A 50 2.32 5.21 -1.07
C HIS A 50 3.04 6.03 -2.13
N ALA A 51 3.14 5.47 -3.34
CA ALA A 51 3.74 6.12 -4.49
C ALA A 51 2.93 5.86 -5.77
N GLY A 52 2.77 6.92 -6.57
CA GLY A 52 2.09 6.83 -7.86
C GLY A 52 0.56 6.77 -7.78
N MET A 53 -0.09 7.26 -8.83
CA MET A 53 -1.57 7.34 -8.91
C MET A 53 -2.23 5.96 -9.05
N MET A 54 -1.62 5.07 -9.82
CA MET A 54 -2.08 3.69 -9.93
C MET A 54 -1.42 2.85 -8.85
N PRO A 55 -2.19 2.05 -8.11
CA PRO A 55 -1.72 1.37 -6.90
C PRO A 55 -0.83 0.15 -7.20
N VAL A 56 0.25 0.37 -7.96
CA VAL A 56 1.24 -0.68 -8.21
C VAL A 56 1.85 -1.17 -6.90
N ASP A 57 2.16 -0.26 -5.99
CA ASP A 57 2.64 -0.56 -4.65
C ASP A 57 1.67 -1.47 -3.87
N GLY A 58 0.37 -1.20 -3.92
CA GLY A 58 -0.63 -2.08 -3.32
C GLY A 58 -0.62 -3.47 -3.92
N GLY A 59 -0.56 -3.56 -5.25
CA GLY A 59 -0.45 -4.83 -5.96
C GLY A 59 0.85 -5.58 -5.65
N LEU A 60 1.97 -4.86 -5.50
CA LEU A 60 3.25 -5.46 -5.13
C LEU A 60 3.21 -6.04 -3.71
N VAL A 61 2.61 -5.32 -2.75
CA VAL A 61 2.42 -5.83 -1.38
C VAL A 61 1.49 -7.03 -1.36
N GLN A 62 0.34 -6.95 -2.03
CA GLN A 62 -0.61 -8.07 -2.10
C GLN A 62 0.05 -9.32 -2.69
N LEU A 63 0.70 -9.18 -3.84
CA LEU A 63 1.36 -10.31 -4.51
C LEU A 63 2.53 -10.87 -3.68
N GLY A 64 3.36 -9.98 -3.12
CA GLY A 64 4.53 -10.39 -2.36
C GLY A 64 4.16 -11.13 -1.07
N VAL A 65 3.29 -10.56 -0.25
CA VAL A 65 2.85 -11.20 1.00
C VAL A 65 2.10 -12.50 0.73
N GLU A 66 1.22 -12.53 -0.29
CA GLU A 66 0.50 -13.75 -0.64
C GLU A 66 1.44 -14.86 -1.13
N LYS A 67 2.48 -14.49 -1.87
CA LYS A 67 3.41 -15.46 -2.45
C LYS A 67 4.44 -15.97 -1.45
N GLU A 68 4.98 -15.08 -0.63
CA GLU A 68 6.10 -15.37 0.24
C GLU A 68 5.64 -15.79 1.66
N ALA A 69 4.54 -15.18 2.17
CA ALA A 69 3.97 -15.53 3.48
C ALA A 69 2.69 -16.38 3.39
N GLY A 70 2.20 -16.70 2.19
CA GLY A 70 1.04 -17.59 1.99
C GLY A 70 -0.30 -17.00 2.42
N ARG A 71 -0.36 -15.73 2.80
CA ARG A 71 -1.56 -15.07 3.34
C ARG A 71 -2.14 -14.03 2.39
N PRO A 72 -3.43 -14.15 1.99
CA PRO A 72 -4.08 -13.17 1.15
C PRO A 72 -4.24 -11.82 1.85
N VAL A 73 -3.90 -10.73 1.15
CA VAL A 73 -4.02 -9.36 1.62
C VAL A 73 -5.22 -8.68 0.96
N TYR A 74 -6.06 -8.02 1.75
CA TYR A 74 -7.13 -7.15 1.28
C TYR A 74 -6.66 -5.70 1.34
N MET A 75 -6.89 -4.93 0.29
CA MET A 75 -6.50 -3.52 0.23
C MET A 75 -7.73 -2.63 0.36
N LEU A 76 -7.64 -1.58 1.15
CA LEU A 76 -8.69 -0.56 1.23
C LEU A 76 -8.41 0.56 0.23
N ALA A 77 -9.37 0.83 -0.66
CA ALA A 77 -9.25 1.88 -1.67
C ALA A 77 -10.41 2.87 -1.61
N HIS A 78 -10.16 4.09 -2.08
CA HIS A 78 -11.15 5.16 -2.10
C HIS A 78 -12.37 4.76 -2.92
N HIS A 79 -13.58 5.12 -2.46
CA HIS A 79 -14.87 4.75 -3.08
C HIS A 79 -14.96 5.17 -4.55
N GLY A 80 -14.28 6.23 -4.97
CA GLY A 80 -14.27 6.70 -6.35
C GLY A 80 -13.84 5.64 -7.37
N PHE A 81 -12.94 4.71 -7.00
CA PHE A 81 -12.56 3.60 -7.87
C PHE A 81 -13.72 2.61 -8.13
N PHE A 82 -14.69 2.57 -7.26
CA PHE A 82 -15.86 1.69 -7.36
C PHE A 82 -17.06 2.36 -8.04
N ALA A 83 -16.97 3.64 -8.39
CA ALA A 83 -18.00 4.35 -9.15
C ALA A 83 -18.22 3.72 -10.54
N PHE A 84 -17.20 3.06 -11.10
CA PHE A 84 -17.28 2.33 -12.35
C PHE A 84 -17.47 0.83 -12.08
N PRO A 85 -18.64 0.22 -12.41
CA PRO A 85 -18.99 -1.15 -11.99
C PRO A 85 -18.00 -2.22 -12.47
N TYR A 86 -17.42 -2.07 -13.64
CA TYR A 86 -16.42 -3.01 -14.17
C TYR A 86 -15.10 -2.91 -13.43
N VAL A 87 -14.66 -1.67 -13.12
CA VAL A 87 -13.43 -1.41 -12.35
C VAL A 87 -13.60 -1.94 -10.93
N GLY A 88 -14.70 -1.62 -10.27
CA GLY A 88 -14.99 -2.10 -8.92
C GLY A 88 -15.00 -3.63 -8.82
N ARG A 89 -15.65 -4.31 -9.79
CA ARG A 89 -15.64 -5.78 -9.84
C ARG A 89 -14.26 -6.38 -10.06
N LEU A 90 -13.44 -5.73 -10.90
CA LEU A 90 -12.06 -6.16 -11.12
C LEU A 90 -11.23 -5.97 -9.85
N LEU A 91 -11.35 -4.83 -9.20
CA LEU A 91 -10.65 -4.53 -7.93
C LEU A 91 -11.05 -5.52 -6.83
N ASN A 92 -12.34 -5.80 -6.65
CA ASN A 92 -12.82 -6.79 -5.68
C ASN A 92 -12.23 -8.18 -5.95
N ARG A 93 -12.09 -8.55 -7.22
CA ARG A 93 -11.52 -9.85 -7.61
C ARG A 93 -10.08 -10.02 -7.11
N PHE A 94 -9.34 -8.92 -6.95
CA PHE A 94 -8.00 -8.89 -6.37
C PHE A 94 -7.98 -8.61 -4.85
N GLY A 95 -9.15 -8.57 -4.19
CA GLY A 95 -9.25 -8.32 -2.77
C GLY A 95 -9.18 -6.82 -2.40
N THR A 96 -9.42 -5.91 -3.36
CA THR A 96 -9.56 -4.49 -3.02
C THR A 96 -11.00 -4.21 -2.60
N VAL A 97 -11.19 -3.56 -1.46
CA VAL A 97 -12.48 -3.28 -0.83
C VAL A 97 -12.61 -1.77 -0.61
N VAL A 98 -13.84 -1.25 -0.63
CA VAL A 98 -14.09 0.16 -0.35
C VAL A 98 -13.58 0.52 1.04
N ALA A 99 -12.76 1.57 1.12
CA ALA A 99 -12.23 2.12 2.37
C ALA A 99 -13.38 2.69 3.23
N HIS A 100 -13.79 1.91 4.21
CA HIS A 100 -14.80 2.28 5.19
C HIS A 100 -14.45 1.62 6.53
N PRO A 101 -14.60 2.31 7.68
CA PRO A 101 -14.25 1.75 8.99
C PRO A 101 -14.90 0.41 9.30
N ASN A 102 -16.17 0.23 8.92
CA ASN A 102 -16.87 -1.03 9.14
C ASN A 102 -16.32 -2.18 8.28
N ASN A 103 -15.92 -1.90 7.02
CA ASN A 103 -15.31 -2.91 6.17
C ASN A 103 -13.94 -3.33 6.73
N ALA A 104 -13.15 -2.35 7.17
CA ALA A 104 -11.87 -2.62 7.81
C ALA A 104 -12.03 -3.47 9.08
N HIS A 105 -12.95 -3.09 9.97
CA HIS A 105 -13.22 -3.83 11.19
C HIS A 105 -13.67 -5.28 10.90
N ARG A 106 -14.58 -5.48 9.96
CA ARG A 106 -15.07 -6.82 9.61
C ARG A 106 -13.97 -7.69 9.01
N LEU A 107 -13.15 -7.15 8.12
CA LEU A 107 -12.00 -7.87 7.56
C LEU A 107 -10.99 -8.26 8.63
N LEU A 108 -10.65 -7.33 9.52
CA LEU A 108 -9.61 -7.50 10.52
C LEU A 108 -10.07 -8.42 11.68
N HIS A 109 -11.26 -8.15 12.24
CA HIS A 109 -11.75 -8.77 13.47
C HIS A 109 -12.61 -10.01 13.20
N GLU A 110 -13.58 -9.92 12.24
CA GLU A 110 -14.50 -11.04 12.00
C GLU A 110 -13.89 -12.10 11.05
N ASP A 111 -13.15 -11.65 10.02
CA ASP A 111 -12.57 -12.54 9.02
C ASP A 111 -11.10 -12.86 9.25
N GLU A 112 -10.48 -12.22 10.24
CA GLU A 112 -9.08 -12.41 10.62
C GLU A 112 -8.12 -12.26 9.40
N ARG A 113 -8.37 -11.22 8.57
CA ARG A 113 -7.61 -10.99 7.34
C ARG A 113 -6.49 -9.97 7.53
N LEU A 114 -5.48 -10.08 6.68
CA LEU A 114 -4.50 -9.01 6.49
C LEU A 114 -5.15 -7.90 5.67
N VAL A 115 -5.10 -6.66 6.18
CA VAL A 115 -5.70 -5.50 5.53
C VAL A 115 -4.64 -4.43 5.30
N LEU A 116 -4.41 -4.06 4.05
CA LEU A 116 -3.44 -3.04 3.65
C LEU A 116 -4.09 -1.67 3.54
N VAL A 117 -3.45 -0.68 4.14
CA VAL A 117 -3.81 0.73 4.05
C VAL A 117 -2.56 1.60 3.78
N PHE A 118 -2.80 2.74 3.12
CA PHE A 118 -1.80 3.77 2.87
C PHE A 118 -2.18 5.04 3.62
N PRO A 119 -1.63 5.28 4.82
CA PRO A 119 -2.09 6.37 5.68
C PRO A 119 -1.68 7.77 5.20
N GLU A 120 -0.76 7.89 4.25
CA GLU A 120 -0.47 9.14 3.54
C GLU A 120 -1.68 9.62 2.71
N GLY A 121 -2.58 8.68 2.33
CA GLY A 121 -3.74 8.97 1.50
C GLY A 121 -3.35 9.58 0.16
N GLU A 122 -4.12 10.55 -0.30
CA GLU A 122 -3.89 11.22 -1.59
C GLU A 122 -2.60 12.03 -1.65
N LYS A 123 -1.97 12.34 -0.51
CA LYS A 123 -0.75 13.15 -0.46
C LYS A 123 0.50 12.35 -0.87
N GLY A 124 0.53 11.05 -0.60
CA GLY A 124 1.63 10.18 -0.98
C GLY A 124 1.90 10.19 -2.49
N PRO A 125 0.91 9.83 -3.32
CA PRO A 125 1.06 9.74 -4.77
C PRO A 125 1.39 11.05 -5.49
N VAL A 126 1.04 12.20 -4.90
CA VAL A 126 1.21 13.51 -5.55
C VAL A 126 2.48 14.25 -5.10
N LYS A 127 3.34 13.61 -4.33
CA LYS A 127 4.63 14.19 -3.93
C LYS A 127 5.50 14.50 -5.16
N PRO A 128 6.11 15.69 -5.23
CA PRO A 128 7.11 15.98 -6.26
C PRO A 128 8.37 15.13 -6.02
N THR A 129 9.11 14.85 -7.08
CA THR A 129 10.35 14.06 -7.00
C THR A 129 11.40 14.67 -6.06
N SER A 130 11.36 15.97 -5.81
CA SER A 130 12.22 16.63 -4.81
C SER A 130 11.93 16.22 -3.36
N GLU A 131 10.72 15.74 -3.09
CA GLU A 131 10.26 15.25 -1.78
C GLU A 131 10.17 13.72 -1.71
N ARG A 132 10.69 13.04 -2.74
CA ARG A 132 10.64 11.57 -2.76
C ARG A 132 11.31 10.99 -1.52
N TYR A 133 10.76 9.86 -1.07
CA TYR A 133 11.20 9.15 0.13
C TYR A 133 11.03 9.93 1.45
N ARG A 134 10.31 11.06 1.42
CA ARG A 134 9.84 11.74 2.63
C ARG A 134 8.38 11.37 2.86
N LEU A 135 8.14 10.59 3.90
CA LEU A 135 6.78 10.18 4.26
C LEU A 135 5.95 11.40 4.66
N GLN A 136 4.80 11.54 4.03
CA GLN A 136 3.85 12.58 4.39
C GLN A 136 3.17 12.24 5.71
N ARG A 137 2.51 13.22 6.33
CA ARG A 137 1.75 12.99 7.56
C ARG A 137 0.70 11.90 7.37
N PHE A 138 0.62 10.95 8.31
CA PHE A 138 -0.33 9.84 8.32
C PHE A 138 -1.74 10.27 8.75
N GLY A 139 -2.32 11.17 7.99
CA GLY A 139 -3.69 11.62 8.17
C GLY A 139 -4.00 12.12 9.58
N ARG A 140 -5.12 11.64 10.14
CA ARG A 140 -5.60 11.95 11.48
C ARG A 140 -5.54 10.73 12.42
N GLY A 141 -4.74 9.72 12.09
CA GLY A 141 -4.60 8.52 12.91
C GLY A 141 -5.72 7.49 12.76
N GLY A 142 -6.62 7.64 11.77
CA GLY A 142 -7.77 6.72 11.62
C GLY A 142 -7.38 5.25 11.41
N PHE A 143 -6.21 4.96 10.89
CA PHE A 143 -5.70 3.60 10.79
C PHE A 143 -5.34 3.02 12.18
N VAL A 144 -4.81 3.85 13.09
CA VAL A 144 -4.53 3.47 14.49
C VAL A 144 -5.85 3.15 15.21
N GLU A 145 -6.84 4.04 15.12
CA GLU A 145 -8.17 3.80 15.68
C GLU A 145 -8.79 2.50 15.15
N THR A 146 -8.61 2.23 13.85
CA THR A 146 -9.11 1.00 13.22
C THR A 146 -8.46 -0.25 13.81
N ALA A 147 -7.14 -0.26 13.96
CA ALA A 147 -6.41 -1.38 14.55
C ALA A 147 -6.80 -1.61 16.02
N MET A 148 -6.88 -0.53 16.80
CA MET A 148 -7.29 -0.58 18.22
C MET A 148 -8.71 -1.15 18.38
N ARG A 149 -9.67 -0.67 17.57
CA ARG A 149 -11.06 -1.16 17.59
C ARG A 149 -11.18 -2.61 17.14
N ALA A 150 -10.37 -3.03 16.17
CA ALA A 150 -10.35 -4.41 15.71
C ALA A 150 -9.51 -5.33 16.60
N GLN A 151 -8.77 -4.78 17.56
CA GLN A 151 -7.88 -5.49 18.47
C GLN A 151 -6.82 -6.32 17.72
N VAL A 152 -6.21 -5.73 16.71
CA VAL A 152 -5.18 -6.35 15.88
C VAL A 152 -3.89 -5.54 15.87
N PRO A 153 -2.73 -6.17 15.67
CA PRO A 153 -1.48 -5.45 15.52
C PRO A 153 -1.43 -4.63 14.24
N ILE A 154 -0.63 -3.55 14.27
CA ILE A 154 -0.21 -2.84 13.06
C ILE A 154 1.14 -3.41 12.63
N VAL A 155 1.26 -3.75 11.36
CA VAL A 155 2.51 -4.21 10.74
C VAL A 155 2.96 -3.19 9.71
N PRO A 156 3.97 -2.36 9.99
CA PRO A 156 4.47 -1.39 9.03
C PRO A 156 5.28 -2.09 7.92
N ILE A 157 5.06 -1.67 6.68
CA ILE A 157 5.79 -2.15 5.49
C ILE A 157 6.37 -0.94 4.77
N VAL A 158 7.68 -0.92 4.62
CA VAL A 158 8.38 0.17 3.95
C VAL A 158 8.77 -0.26 2.54
N LEU A 159 8.33 0.52 1.54
CA LEU A 159 8.64 0.31 0.13
C LEU A 159 9.65 1.35 -0.35
N MET A 160 10.81 0.90 -0.81
CA MET A 160 11.81 1.72 -1.51
C MET A 160 11.82 1.36 -2.99
N GLY A 161 11.93 2.35 -3.87
CA GLY A 161 11.98 2.18 -5.32
C GLY A 161 10.66 2.46 -6.04
N THR A 162 9.52 2.37 -5.36
CA THR A 162 8.20 2.62 -5.97
C THR A 162 8.07 4.05 -6.51
N GLU A 163 8.58 5.06 -5.81
CA GLU A 163 8.57 6.46 -6.25
C GLU A 163 9.47 6.72 -7.48
N ASP A 164 10.45 5.87 -7.75
CA ASP A 164 11.29 5.98 -8.95
C ASP A 164 10.58 5.45 -10.21
N THR A 165 9.53 4.64 -10.05
CA THR A 165 8.78 4.09 -11.19
C THR A 165 7.89 5.13 -11.88
N THR A 166 7.49 6.18 -11.16
CA THR A 166 6.61 7.25 -11.65
C THR A 166 7.07 8.63 -11.14
N PRO A 167 8.23 9.14 -11.60
CA PRO A 167 8.74 10.42 -11.12
C PRO A 167 7.77 11.58 -11.41
N THR A 168 7.33 12.27 -10.36
CA THR A 168 6.43 13.43 -10.45
C THR A 168 7.24 14.70 -10.68
N ILE A 169 7.09 15.29 -11.86
CA ILE A 169 7.84 16.49 -12.29
C ILE A 169 7.09 17.79 -11.97
N ALA A 170 5.76 17.74 -11.91
CA ALA A 170 4.90 18.87 -11.56
C ALA A 170 3.61 18.38 -10.91
N ARG A 171 2.86 19.32 -10.34
CA ARG A 171 1.54 19.08 -9.77
C ARG A 171 0.57 20.14 -10.27
N ILE A 172 -0.57 19.72 -10.76
CA ILE A 172 -1.70 20.59 -11.06
C ILE A 172 -2.67 20.52 -9.89
N SER A 173 -3.12 21.66 -9.40
CA SER A 173 -4.11 21.75 -8.32
C SER A 173 -5.32 22.54 -8.83
N VAL A 174 -6.51 21.94 -8.71
CA VAL A 174 -7.79 22.57 -9.03
C VAL A 174 -8.69 22.42 -7.80
N GLY A 175 -8.80 23.49 -7.02
CA GLY A 175 -9.42 23.43 -5.70
C GLY A 175 -8.64 22.47 -4.79
N ASP A 176 -9.34 21.53 -4.17
CA ASP A 176 -8.76 20.53 -3.28
C ASP A 176 -8.20 19.30 -4.04
N LEU A 177 -8.45 19.22 -5.35
CA LEU A 177 -7.95 18.13 -6.18
C LEU A 177 -6.51 18.39 -6.61
N HIS A 178 -5.62 17.49 -6.28
CA HIS A 178 -4.22 17.52 -6.69
C HIS A 178 -3.93 16.38 -7.66
N TYR A 179 -3.38 16.70 -8.82
CA TYR A 179 -3.05 15.71 -9.84
C TYR A 179 -1.56 15.79 -10.19
N PRO A 180 -0.80 14.68 -10.07
CA PRO A 180 0.61 14.67 -10.39
C PRO A 180 0.81 14.61 -11.90
N ILE A 181 1.72 15.42 -12.42
CA ILE A 181 2.26 15.28 -13.77
C ILE A 181 3.55 14.50 -13.65
N THR A 182 3.53 13.27 -14.11
CA THR A 182 4.69 12.38 -14.06
C THR A 182 5.48 12.44 -15.36
N LEU A 183 6.74 12.06 -15.30
CA LEU A 183 7.57 11.90 -16.50
C LEU A 183 6.96 10.87 -17.46
N ASN A 184 6.30 9.85 -16.93
CA ASN A 184 5.59 8.83 -17.70
C ASN A 184 4.46 9.45 -18.55
N PHE A 185 3.74 10.46 -18.04
CA PHE A 185 2.72 11.18 -18.81
C PHE A 185 3.33 11.96 -19.99
N VAL A 186 4.49 12.56 -19.76
CA VAL A 186 5.18 13.32 -20.82
C VAL A 186 5.63 12.40 -21.95
N ILE A 187 6.12 11.21 -21.60
CA ILE A 187 6.68 10.26 -22.57
C ILE A 187 5.59 9.46 -23.29
N PHE A 188 4.60 8.93 -22.53
CA PHE A 188 3.60 7.98 -23.04
C PHE A 188 2.19 8.59 -23.18
N GLY A 189 2.03 9.88 -22.87
CA GLY A 189 0.73 10.56 -22.83
C GLY A 189 -0.09 10.27 -21.56
N PRO A 190 -1.14 11.07 -21.30
CA PRO A 190 -1.86 11.05 -20.02
C PRO A 190 -2.61 9.75 -19.75
N ILE A 191 -3.02 9.01 -20.77
CA ILE A 191 -3.75 7.75 -20.59
C ILE A 191 -2.78 6.60 -20.35
N LEU A 192 -1.84 6.36 -21.28
CA LEU A 192 -0.90 5.25 -21.16
C LEU A 192 0.14 5.48 -20.04
N GLY A 193 0.54 6.73 -19.81
CA GLY A 193 1.49 7.08 -18.76
C GLY A 193 1.02 6.78 -17.34
N GLN A 194 -0.30 6.62 -17.12
CA GLN A 194 -0.81 6.19 -15.82
C GLN A 194 -0.48 4.72 -15.52
N PHE A 195 -0.37 3.91 -16.56
CA PHE A 195 -0.11 2.47 -16.46
C PHE A 195 1.36 2.11 -16.74
N ALA A 196 2.08 3.01 -17.41
CA ALA A 196 3.49 2.82 -17.66
C ALA A 196 4.31 3.13 -16.41
N HIS A 197 5.18 2.19 -16.04
CA HIS A 197 6.09 2.35 -14.91
C HIS A 197 7.53 2.14 -15.40
N PHE A 198 8.45 3.00 -14.98
CA PHE A 198 9.86 2.79 -15.27
C PHE A 198 10.40 1.59 -14.48
N PRO A 199 11.40 0.88 -15.03
CA PRO A 199 12.06 -0.17 -14.27
C PRO A 199 12.75 0.44 -13.06
N ALA A 200 12.57 -0.18 -11.90
CA ALA A 200 13.30 0.18 -10.69
C ALA A 200 13.46 -1.06 -9.81
N LYS A 201 14.57 -1.14 -9.08
CA LYS A 201 14.71 -2.15 -8.04
C LYS A 201 13.85 -1.74 -6.86
N ILE A 202 12.87 -2.57 -6.53
CA ILE A 202 11.99 -2.35 -5.37
C ILE A 202 12.43 -3.25 -4.24
N ARG A 203 12.62 -2.66 -3.06
CA ARG A 203 12.85 -3.39 -1.81
C ARG A 203 11.71 -3.08 -0.86
N ALA A 204 11.18 -4.13 -0.25
CA ALA A 204 10.14 -4.07 0.74
C ALA A 204 10.69 -4.60 2.07
N ARG A 205 10.51 -3.83 3.15
CA ARG A 205 10.89 -4.25 4.51
C ARG A 205 9.66 -4.25 5.40
N VAL A 206 9.38 -5.40 6.00
CA VAL A 206 8.34 -5.55 7.02
C VAL A 206 8.98 -5.28 8.39
N LEU A 207 8.48 -4.29 9.09
CA LEU A 207 8.94 -3.95 10.44
C LEU A 207 8.22 -4.81 11.48
N SER A 208 8.71 -4.77 12.71
CA SER A 208 8.10 -5.50 13.82
C SER A 208 6.66 -5.09 14.05
N PRO A 209 5.75 -6.03 14.34
CA PRO A 209 4.37 -5.73 14.66
C PRO A 209 4.25 -4.84 15.90
N ILE A 210 3.35 -3.87 15.85
CA ILE A 210 3.06 -2.94 16.93
C ILE A 210 1.72 -3.30 17.53
N ASP A 211 1.75 -3.78 18.76
CA ASP A 211 0.54 -4.13 19.51
C ASP A 211 -0.06 -2.89 20.19
N LEU A 212 -1.31 -2.60 19.88
CA LEU A 212 -2.09 -1.49 20.43
C LEU A 212 -3.28 -1.96 21.30
N VAL A 213 -3.42 -3.24 21.52
CA VAL A 213 -4.51 -3.81 22.33
C VAL A 213 -4.48 -3.24 23.73
N GLY A 214 -5.66 -2.83 24.24
CA GLY A 214 -5.82 -2.26 25.58
C GLY A 214 -5.33 -0.82 25.75
N ARG A 215 -4.89 -0.15 24.69
CA ARG A 215 -4.48 1.26 24.74
C ARG A 215 -5.68 2.20 24.63
N SER A 216 -5.50 3.44 25.10
CA SER A 216 -6.54 4.46 25.05
C SER A 216 -6.80 4.94 23.62
N GLU A 217 -8.06 5.05 23.24
CA GLU A 217 -8.50 5.65 21.97
C GLU A 217 -8.55 7.20 22.03
N SER A 218 -7.99 7.83 23.07
CA SER A 218 -7.96 9.30 23.10
C SER A 218 -7.23 9.85 21.89
N ARG A 219 -7.74 10.95 21.33
CA ARG A 219 -7.22 11.52 20.08
C ARG A 219 -5.72 11.85 20.14
N SER A 220 -5.23 12.31 21.29
CA SER A 220 -3.80 12.59 21.47
C SER A 220 -2.97 11.31 21.36
N VAL A 221 -3.34 10.25 22.05
CA VAL A 221 -2.65 8.95 22.02
C VAL A 221 -2.65 8.35 20.62
N VAL A 222 -3.80 8.40 19.93
CA VAL A 222 -3.91 7.96 18.53
C VAL A 222 -2.95 8.71 17.61
N MET A 223 -2.87 10.05 17.77
CA MET A 223 -1.98 10.87 16.96
C MET A 223 -0.50 10.62 17.27
N ASP A 224 -0.16 10.42 18.53
CA ASP A 224 1.20 10.10 18.97
C ASP A 224 1.65 8.74 18.40
N HIS A 225 0.77 7.74 18.42
CA HIS A 225 1.05 6.45 17.78
C HIS A 225 1.22 6.58 16.27
N ALA A 226 0.35 7.33 15.60
CA ALA A 226 0.45 7.53 14.15
C ALA A 226 1.78 8.20 13.76
N GLU A 227 2.24 9.19 14.54
CA GLU A 227 3.50 9.87 14.30
C GLU A 227 4.71 8.98 14.66
N SER A 228 4.64 8.20 15.73
CA SER A 228 5.68 7.22 16.07
C SER A 228 5.88 6.20 14.95
N ILE A 229 4.78 5.62 14.43
CA ILE A 229 4.82 4.66 13.33
C ILE A 229 5.41 5.31 12.07
N ARG A 230 4.96 6.53 11.74
CA ARG A 230 5.52 7.26 10.60
C ARG A 230 7.02 7.50 10.74
N SER A 231 7.47 7.90 11.92
CA SER A 231 8.89 8.16 12.21
C SER A 231 9.73 6.90 12.11
N GLU A 232 9.24 5.78 12.63
CA GLU A 232 9.92 4.47 12.52
C GLU A 232 10.03 4.03 11.06
N MET A 233 8.94 4.14 10.29
CA MET A 233 8.95 3.85 8.85
C MET A 233 9.91 4.78 8.09
N GLN A 234 9.98 6.07 8.44
CA GLN A 234 10.92 7.00 7.82
C GLN A 234 12.36 6.60 8.10
N THR A 235 12.69 6.25 9.34
CA THR A 235 14.03 5.78 9.73
C THR A 235 14.43 4.54 8.93
N ALA A 236 13.55 3.55 8.85
CA ALA A 236 13.79 2.33 8.08
C ALA A 236 13.99 2.64 6.58
N LEU A 237 13.20 3.56 6.02
CA LEU A 237 13.32 4.01 4.64
C LEU A 237 14.66 4.70 4.38
N ASP A 238 15.09 5.57 5.28
CA ASP A 238 16.39 6.28 5.19
C ASP A 238 17.57 5.29 5.25
N GLU A 239 17.49 4.26 6.11
CA GLU A 239 18.48 3.18 6.16
C GLU A 239 18.55 2.39 4.85
N MET A 240 17.37 2.04 4.27
CA MET A 240 17.31 1.33 3.00
C MET A 240 17.92 2.15 1.87
N ILE A 241 17.66 3.46 1.85
CA ILE A 241 18.21 4.39 0.86
C ILE A 241 19.73 4.52 1.03
N ALA A 242 20.23 4.61 2.26
CA ALA A 242 21.66 4.71 2.54
C ALA A 242 22.45 3.46 2.07
N ARG A 243 21.81 2.30 2.04
CA ARG A 243 22.40 1.03 1.55
C ARG A 243 22.22 0.81 0.05
N ARG A 244 21.51 1.72 -0.64
CA ARG A 244 21.16 1.56 -2.03
C ARG A 244 22.32 1.96 -2.94
N GLU A 245 22.86 1.02 -3.72
CA GLU A 245 23.94 1.27 -4.66
C GLU A 245 23.44 1.92 -5.96
N SER A 246 22.27 1.50 -6.47
CA SER A 246 21.68 2.00 -7.70
C SER A 246 20.16 2.16 -7.60
N ARG A 247 19.62 3.17 -8.29
CA ARG A 247 18.15 3.36 -8.38
C ARG A 247 17.48 2.32 -9.27
N TRP A 248 18.19 1.87 -10.28
CA TRP A 248 17.64 1.03 -11.34
C TRP A 248 18.00 -0.44 -11.17
N PHE A 249 19.19 -0.72 -10.65
CA PHE A 249 19.73 -2.07 -10.63
C PHE A 249 19.94 -2.65 -9.22
N GLY A 250 19.81 -1.87 -8.18
CA GLY A 250 19.91 -2.34 -6.78
C GLY A 250 21.13 -1.86 -6.07
#